data_133d6f757c0ebd92ec86cb50cbe64b25
#
_entry.id   133d6f757c0ebd92ec86cb50cbe64b25
#
_cell.length_a   1.000
_cell.length_b   1.000
_cell.length_c   1.000
_cell.angle_alpha   90.00
_cell.angle_beta   90.00
_cell.angle_gamma   90.00
#
_symmetry.space_group_name_H-M   'P 1'
#
loop_
_entity.id
_entity.type
_entity.pdbx_description
1 polymer ?
#
loop_
_entity_poly.entity_id
_entity_poly.type
_entity_poly.pdbx_seq_one_letter_code
_entity_poly.pdbx_strand_id
1 'polypeptide(L)'
;MLPAKDTFPYVVRVVSEVLSSNGSTSMGSVCGSTLALMDAGVPLKSPVSGAAMGLIKEGDEVRILTDIQGIEDFLGDMDFKVAGTDKGITALQMDMKITGLSVNTVADAVNQARPARLHILEKMMEAIDTPRQGLSPHAPRLLSFRIDPELIGTVIGPGGRTIKGITERTNTKIDIEDGGIVTIASHDGAAADCLLYTSPSPRDKRQSRMPSSA
;
A
#
# COMPACT_ATOMS: atom_id res chain seq x y z
N MET A 1 -0.77 -0.23 -7.98
CA MET A 1 -0.29 -1.50 -7.45
C MET A 1 -0.81 -1.81 -6.06
N LEU A 2 -1.33 -0.83 -5.34
CA LEU A 2 -2.01 -1.08 -4.06
C LEU A 2 -3.24 -1.98 -4.25
N PRO A 3 -3.62 -2.77 -3.24
CA PRO A 3 -4.83 -3.58 -3.26
C PRO A 3 -6.09 -2.71 -3.33
N ALA A 4 -7.19 -3.29 -3.72
CA ALA A 4 -8.48 -2.61 -3.73
C ALA A 4 -8.99 -2.41 -2.28
N LYS A 5 -9.81 -1.37 -2.07
CA LYS A 5 -10.29 -0.98 -0.72
C LYS A 5 -11.16 -2.06 -0.06
N ASP A 6 -11.89 -2.82 -0.85
CA ASP A 6 -12.73 -3.95 -0.40
C ASP A 6 -11.92 -5.14 0.10
N THR A 7 -10.72 -5.35 -0.45
CA THR A 7 -9.80 -6.43 -0.04
C THR A 7 -8.80 -5.99 1.03
N PHE A 8 -8.52 -4.69 1.12
CA PHE A 8 -7.57 -4.12 2.06
C PHE A 8 -8.08 -2.74 2.53
N PRO A 9 -8.96 -2.70 3.55
CA PRO A 9 -9.67 -1.49 3.95
C PRO A 9 -8.83 -0.51 4.77
N TYR A 10 -7.53 -0.48 4.55
CA TYR A 10 -6.60 0.40 5.26
C TYR A 10 -6.25 1.61 4.41
N VAL A 11 -6.07 2.74 5.08
CA VAL A 11 -5.39 3.90 4.49
C VAL A 11 -3.89 3.69 4.64
N VAL A 12 -3.19 3.69 3.51
CA VAL A 12 -1.74 3.51 3.46
C VAL A 12 -1.08 4.89 3.38
N ARG A 13 -0.23 5.20 4.36
CA ARG A 13 0.65 6.36 4.33
C ARG A 13 2.09 5.87 4.22
N VAL A 14 2.77 6.25 3.15
CA VAL A 14 4.19 5.98 2.95
C VAL A 14 4.98 7.26 3.24
N VAL A 15 6.00 7.15 4.07
CA VAL A 15 6.93 8.24 4.37
C VAL A 15 8.32 7.77 3.95
N SER A 16 8.99 8.55 3.12
CA SER A 16 10.36 8.29 2.68
C SER A 16 11.25 9.45 3.10
N GLU A 17 12.28 9.15 3.88
CA GLU A 17 13.31 10.11 4.29
C GLU A 17 14.65 9.68 3.71
N VAL A 18 15.26 10.57 2.94
CA VAL A 18 16.54 10.31 2.27
C VAL A 18 17.65 11.01 3.03
N LEU A 19 18.51 10.25 3.68
CA LEU A 19 19.61 10.77 4.49
C LEU A 19 20.85 11.12 3.65
N SER A 20 21.09 10.37 2.57
CA SER A 20 22.22 10.60 1.66
C SER A 20 21.89 10.01 0.29
N SER A 21 22.34 10.67 -0.78
CA SER A 21 22.09 10.23 -2.14
C SER A 21 23.17 10.75 -3.09
N ASN A 22 23.46 9.95 -4.12
CA ASN A 22 24.21 10.38 -5.30
C ASN A 22 23.50 9.91 -6.58
N GLY A 23 22.18 10.02 -6.60
CA GLY A 23 21.34 9.58 -7.70
C GLY A 23 19.89 9.89 -7.44
N SER A 24 18.97 9.15 -8.05
CA SER A 24 17.54 9.41 -7.93
C SER A 24 16.97 9.03 -6.57
N THR A 25 16.71 10.02 -5.74
CA THR A 25 15.99 9.85 -4.46
C THR A 25 14.56 9.36 -4.69
N SER A 26 13.92 9.79 -5.78
CA SER A 26 12.56 9.41 -6.13
C SER A 26 12.46 7.92 -6.42
N MET A 27 13.36 7.37 -7.22
CA MET A 27 13.33 5.96 -7.59
C MET A 27 13.80 5.06 -6.45
N GLY A 28 14.75 5.52 -5.63
CA GLY A 28 15.06 4.88 -4.36
C GLY A 28 13.86 4.81 -3.42
N SER A 29 13.07 5.89 -3.34
CA SER A 29 11.82 5.92 -2.56
C SER A 29 10.75 4.97 -3.10
N VAL A 30 10.61 4.83 -4.42
CA VAL A 30 9.70 3.85 -5.05
C VAL A 30 10.08 2.42 -4.67
N CYS A 31 11.36 2.07 -4.79
CA CYS A 31 11.87 0.74 -4.43
C CYS A 31 11.72 0.46 -2.93
N GLY A 32 12.16 1.39 -2.09
CA GLY A 32 12.06 1.27 -0.63
C GLY A 32 10.61 1.18 -0.15
N SER A 33 9.72 1.96 -0.75
CA SER A 33 8.27 1.89 -0.44
C SER A 33 7.66 0.55 -0.82
N THR A 34 8.05 0.00 -1.97
CA THR A 34 7.62 -1.34 -2.39
C THR A 34 8.04 -2.39 -1.37
N LEU A 35 9.32 -2.41 -0.98
CA LEU A 35 9.84 -3.35 0.01
C LEU A 35 9.16 -3.17 1.38
N ALA A 36 8.99 -1.94 1.84
CA ALA A 36 8.34 -1.63 3.11
C ALA A 36 6.88 -2.08 3.16
N LEU A 37 6.13 -1.89 2.07
CA LEU A 37 4.75 -2.35 1.96
C LEU A 37 4.66 -3.88 1.96
N MET A 38 5.56 -4.55 1.25
CA MET A 38 5.63 -6.02 1.24
C MET A 38 5.99 -6.57 2.62
N ASP A 39 6.94 -5.94 3.32
CA ASP A 39 7.34 -6.33 4.68
C ASP A 39 6.23 -6.06 5.71
N ALA A 40 5.45 -5.01 5.53
CA ALA A 40 4.27 -4.73 6.36
C ALA A 40 3.08 -5.68 6.11
N GLY A 41 3.16 -6.55 5.12
CA GLY A 41 2.11 -7.50 4.76
C GLY A 41 0.98 -6.87 3.92
N VAL A 42 1.24 -5.77 3.22
CA VAL A 42 0.28 -5.19 2.28
C VAL A 42 0.26 -6.06 1.00
N PRO A 43 -0.89 -6.61 0.61
CA PRO A 43 -0.98 -7.49 -0.55
C PRO A 43 -0.92 -6.69 -1.86
N LEU A 44 0.29 -6.28 -2.25
CA LEU A 44 0.51 -5.58 -3.50
C LEU A 44 0.11 -6.46 -4.69
N LYS A 45 -0.49 -5.85 -5.72
CA LYS A 45 -0.82 -6.55 -6.98
C LYS A 45 0.42 -7.04 -7.72
N SER A 46 1.50 -6.29 -7.63
CA SER A 46 2.83 -6.62 -8.14
C SER A 46 3.85 -5.66 -7.54
N PRO A 47 5.08 -6.09 -7.29
CA PRO A 47 6.15 -5.22 -6.85
C PRO A 47 6.54 -4.23 -7.97
N VAL A 48 6.99 -3.06 -7.55
CA VAL A 48 7.38 -1.96 -8.44
C VAL A 48 8.82 -1.57 -8.16
N SER A 49 9.61 -1.49 -9.21
CA SER A 49 10.94 -0.88 -9.19
C SER A 49 10.97 0.38 -10.04
N GLY A 50 11.99 1.20 -9.89
CA GLY A 50 12.20 2.39 -10.69
C GLY A 50 13.65 2.61 -11.02
N ALA A 51 13.91 3.25 -12.18
CA ALA A 51 15.23 3.69 -12.61
C ALA A 51 15.15 5.14 -13.11
N ALA A 52 16.20 5.91 -12.88
CA ALA A 52 16.33 7.25 -13.44
C ALA A 52 17.25 7.19 -14.66
N MET A 53 16.73 7.66 -15.76
CA MET A 53 17.42 7.71 -17.05
C MET A 53 17.83 9.15 -17.34
N GLY A 54 18.92 9.33 -18.05
CA GLY A 54 19.36 10.60 -18.55
C GLY A 54 19.60 10.60 -20.04
N LEU A 55 19.79 11.78 -20.60
CA LEU A 55 20.15 11.94 -21.99
C LEU A 55 21.09 13.15 -22.11
N ILE A 56 22.11 12.99 -22.95
CA ILE A 56 23.02 14.05 -23.35
C ILE A 56 22.96 14.14 -24.86
N LYS A 57 22.86 15.34 -25.39
CA LYS A 57 22.85 15.64 -26.81
C LYS A 57 23.97 16.62 -27.16
N GLU A 58 24.88 16.22 -28.03
CA GLU A 58 25.93 17.07 -28.57
C GLU A 58 25.82 17.10 -30.11
N GLY A 59 25.38 18.22 -30.64
CA GLY A 59 25.05 18.34 -32.05
C GLY A 59 23.91 17.37 -32.45
N ASP A 60 24.23 16.46 -33.37
CA ASP A 60 23.28 15.40 -33.80
C ASP A 60 23.43 14.09 -33.03
N GLU A 61 24.50 13.98 -32.22
CA GLU A 61 24.70 12.79 -31.39
C GLU A 61 23.83 12.84 -30.12
N VAL A 62 23.18 11.71 -29.81
CA VAL A 62 22.39 11.52 -28.63
C VAL A 62 22.88 10.29 -27.88
N ARG A 63 23.10 10.44 -26.57
CA ARG A 63 23.49 9.35 -25.67
C ARG A 63 22.49 9.24 -24.53
N ILE A 64 21.92 8.05 -24.39
CA ILE A 64 21.00 7.73 -23.30
C ILE A 64 21.81 7.10 -22.17
N LEU A 65 21.65 7.64 -20.97
CA LEU A 65 22.32 7.19 -19.74
C LEU A 65 21.33 6.40 -18.88
N THR A 66 21.82 5.35 -18.26
CA THR A 66 21.01 4.46 -17.42
C THR A 66 21.40 4.62 -15.96
N ASP A 67 20.42 4.80 -15.09
CA ASP A 67 20.57 4.93 -13.64
C ASP A 67 21.55 6.03 -13.26
N ILE A 68 21.20 7.26 -13.63
CA ILE A 68 22.06 8.42 -13.59
C ILE A 68 22.45 8.86 -12.18
N GLN A 69 23.68 9.32 -12.04
CA GLN A 69 24.20 9.97 -10.85
C GLN A 69 23.73 11.44 -10.77
N GLY A 70 23.86 12.05 -9.60
CA GLY A 70 23.44 13.43 -9.38
C GLY A 70 24.11 14.44 -10.32
N ILE A 71 25.39 14.23 -10.70
CA ILE A 71 26.09 15.10 -11.66
C ILE A 71 25.54 14.94 -13.09
N GLU A 72 25.14 13.74 -13.46
CA GLU A 72 24.56 13.44 -14.78
C GLU A 72 23.13 13.98 -14.89
N ASP A 73 22.38 14.01 -13.78
CA ASP A 73 21.09 14.68 -13.69
C ASP A 73 21.25 16.20 -13.86
N PHE A 74 22.24 16.79 -13.21
CA PHE A 74 22.50 18.24 -13.25
C PHE A 74 22.97 18.72 -14.63
N LEU A 75 23.89 17.99 -15.25
CA LEU A 75 24.52 18.37 -16.54
C LEU A 75 23.77 17.80 -17.75
N GLY A 76 22.91 16.84 -17.57
CA GLY A 76 22.17 16.21 -18.67
C GLY A 76 21.12 17.13 -19.28
N ASP A 77 20.77 16.86 -20.53
CA ASP A 77 19.80 17.62 -21.33
C ASP A 77 18.35 17.16 -21.11
N MET A 78 18.18 15.95 -20.64
CA MET A 78 16.90 15.37 -20.24
C MET A 78 17.15 14.37 -19.14
N ASP A 79 16.30 14.36 -18.13
CA ASP A 79 16.16 13.28 -17.19
C ASP A 79 14.73 12.74 -17.20
N PHE A 80 14.57 11.44 -16.99
CA PHE A 80 13.25 10.87 -16.81
C PHE A 80 13.30 9.65 -15.90
N LYS A 81 12.25 9.53 -15.13
CA LYS A 81 12.11 8.53 -14.10
C LYS A 81 11.02 7.55 -14.55
N VAL A 82 11.38 6.28 -14.59
CA VAL A 82 10.47 5.22 -15.03
C VAL A 82 10.27 4.23 -13.89
N ALA A 83 9.04 4.10 -13.43
CA ALA A 83 8.65 3.08 -12.47
C ALA A 83 7.71 2.04 -13.12
N GLY A 84 7.80 0.79 -12.68
CA GLY A 84 6.94 -0.26 -13.21
C GLY A 84 7.21 -1.63 -12.63
N THR A 85 6.37 -2.57 -13.04
CA THR A 85 6.45 -3.98 -12.72
C THR A 85 7.26 -4.75 -13.77
N ASP A 86 7.35 -6.06 -13.62
CA ASP A 86 7.86 -6.97 -14.65
C ASP A 86 7.06 -6.88 -15.96
N LYS A 87 5.77 -6.58 -15.88
CA LYS A 87 4.84 -6.55 -17.01
C LYS A 87 4.84 -5.25 -17.78
N GLY A 88 5.09 -4.12 -17.10
CA GLY A 88 5.02 -2.82 -17.76
C GLY A 88 5.26 -1.63 -16.84
N ILE A 89 5.22 -0.46 -17.45
CA ILE A 89 5.42 0.84 -16.80
C ILE A 89 4.13 1.22 -16.06
N THR A 90 4.29 1.69 -14.82
CA THR A 90 3.18 2.19 -13.98
C THR A 90 3.21 3.69 -13.79
N ALA A 91 4.38 4.30 -13.89
CA ALA A 91 4.55 5.75 -13.81
C ALA A 91 5.79 6.19 -14.61
N LEU A 92 5.70 7.37 -15.19
CA LEU A 92 6.78 8.03 -15.90
C LEU A 92 6.73 9.52 -15.58
N GLN A 93 7.89 10.08 -15.27
CA GLN A 93 8.10 11.52 -15.13
C GLN A 93 9.28 11.90 -16.01
N MET A 94 9.13 12.92 -16.85
CA MET A 94 10.17 13.41 -17.76
C MET A 94 10.37 14.90 -17.53
N ASP A 95 11.63 15.31 -17.46
CA ASP A 95 12.06 16.71 -17.45
C ASP A 95 13.03 16.94 -18.62
N MET A 96 12.68 17.84 -19.52
CA MET A 96 13.47 18.17 -20.70
C MET A 96 14.01 19.59 -20.59
N LYS A 97 15.32 19.73 -20.63
CA LYS A 97 16.02 21.02 -20.60
C LYS A 97 16.31 21.54 -22.00
N ILE A 98 16.11 20.73 -23.03
CA ILE A 98 16.33 21.06 -24.44
C ILE A 98 15.04 20.82 -25.26
N THR A 99 15.00 21.42 -26.43
CA THR A 99 13.93 21.20 -27.42
C THR A 99 14.41 20.30 -28.56
N GLY A 100 13.46 19.72 -29.31
CA GLY A 100 13.78 19.00 -30.54
C GLY A 100 14.25 17.57 -30.37
N LEU A 101 13.86 16.89 -29.29
CA LEU A 101 14.03 15.43 -29.20
C LEU A 101 13.00 14.72 -30.07
N SER A 102 13.46 13.70 -30.79
CA SER A 102 12.56 12.87 -31.58
C SER A 102 11.76 11.90 -30.72
N VAL A 103 10.58 11.53 -31.16
CA VAL A 103 9.75 10.50 -30.50
C VAL A 103 10.51 9.16 -30.43
N ASN A 104 11.32 8.85 -31.46
CA ASN A 104 12.14 7.64 -31.47
C ASN A 104 13.19 7.66 -30.35
N THR A 105 13.87 8.78 -30.13
CA THR A 105 14.83 8.93 -29.02
C THR A 105 14.18 8.68 -27.66
N VAL A 106 12.98 9.20 -27.45
CA VAL A 106 12.23 8.97 -26.21
C VAL A 106 11.82 7.48 -26.09
N ALA A 107 11.39 6.87 -27.19
CA ALA A 107 11.06 5.44 -27.19
C ALA A 107 12.28 4.57 -26.88
N ASP A 108 13.44 4.89 -27.44
CA ASP A 108 14.70 4.18 -27.17
C ASP A 108 15.11 4.32 -25.70
N ALA A 109 14.95 5.50 -25.11
CA ALA A 109 15.22 5.74 -23.71
C ALA A 109 14.30 4.93 -22.77
N VAL A 110 13.00 4.87 -23.09
CA VAL A 110 12.03 4.04 -22.36
C VAL A 110 12.35 2.56 -22.49
N ASN A 111 12.75 2.11 -23.68
CA ASN A 111 13.16 0.72 -23.93
C ASN A 111 14.44 0.37 -23.16
N GLN A 112 15.41 1.29 -23.11
CA GLN A 112 16.66 1.11 -22.36
C GLN A 112 16.43 1.10 -20.83
N ALA A 113 15.42 1.80 -20.33
CA ALA A 113 15.04 1.78 -18.92
C ALA A 113 14.51 0.41 -18.45
N ARG A 114 13.97 -0.40 -19.36
CA ARG A 114 13.36 -1.68 -19.01
C ARG A 114 14.34 -2.67 -18.39
N PRO A 115 15.49 -3.01 -19.00
CA PRO A 115 16.47 -3.92 -18.40
C PRO A 115 17.02 -3.41 -17.07
N ALA A 116 17.28 -2.11 -16.95
CA ALA A 116 17.73 -1.50 -15.70
C ALA A 116 16.71 -1.71 -14.57
N ARG A 117 15.46 -1.38 -14.84
CA ARG A 117 14.38 -1.52 -13.88
C ARG A 117 14.13 -2.98 -13.48
N LEU A 118 14.23 -3.92 -14.43
CA LEU A 118 14.10 -5.35 -14.14
C LEU A 118 15.28 -5.87 -13.31
N HIS A 119 16.49 -5.39 -13.55
CA HIS A 119 17.66 -5.74 -12.73
C HIS A 119 17.49 -5.25 -11.29
N ILE A 120 17.04 -4.00 -11.09
CA ILE A 120 16.73 -3.48 -9.77
C ILE A 120 15.64 -4.31 -9.09
N LEU A 121 14.58 -4.65 -9.82
CA LEU A 121 13.50 -5.49 -9.30
C LEU A 121 14.01 -6.85 -8.85
N GLU A 122 14.87 -7.49 -9.62
CA GLU A 122 15.51 -8.76 -9.25
C GLU A 122 16.25 -8.64 -7.91
N LYS A 123 17.05 -7.58 -7.73
CA LYS A 123 17.76 -7.31 -6.47
C LYS A 123 16.81 -7.05 -5.30
N MET A 124 15.72 -6.40 -5.54
CA MET A 124 14.68 -6.22 -4.51
C MET A 124 14.05 -7.56 -4.10
N MET A 125 13.82 -8.46 -5.05
CA MET A 125 13.22 -9.78 -4.79
C MET A 125 14.18 -10.74 -4.08
N GLU A 126 15.49 -10.51 -4.13
CA GLU A 126 16.46 -11.23 -3.27
C GLU A 126 16.25 -10.94 -1.78
N ALA A 127 15.74 -9.74 -1.44
CA ALA A 127 15.47 -9.34 -0.06
C ALA A 127 14.08 -9.80 0.43
N ILE A 128 13.07 -9.63 -0.39
CA ILE A 128 11.70 -10.06 -0.11
C ILE A 128 10.97 -10.29 -1.44
N ASP A 129 10.64 -11.54 -1.73
CA ASP A 129 10.06 -11.99 -3.00
C ASP A 129 8.52 -11.91 -3.03
N THR A 130 7.91 -12.05 -1.87
CA THR A 130 6.46 -12.00 -1.71
C THR A 130 6.07 -11.17 -0.49
N PRO A 131 4.91 -10.49 -0.50
CA PRO A 131 4.40 -9.83 0.69
C PRO A 131 4.28 -10.81 1.86
N ARG A 132 4.63 -10.38 3.06
CA ARG A 132 4.49 -11.22 4.26
C ARG A 132 3.05 -11.67 4.44
N GLN A 133 2.89 -12.88 4.96
CA GLN A 133 1.57 -13.42 5.27
C GLN A 133 1.00 -12.71 6.51
N GLY A 134 0.00 -11.88 6.28
CA GLY A 134 -0.65 -11.06 7.30
C GLY A 134 0.10 -9.76 7.61
N LEU A 135 -0.62 -8.88 8.28
CA LEU A 135 -0.11 -7.56 8.66
C LEU A 135 0.93 -7.68 9.78
N SER A 136 1.87 -6.73 9.78
CA SER A 136 2.80 -6.54 10.88
C SER A 136 2.07 -6.57 12.23
N PRO A 137 2.67 -7.17 13.29
CA PRO A 137 2.10 -7.14 14.64
C PRO A 137 1.84 -5.73 15.16
N HIS A 138 2.54 -4.74 14.66
CA HIS A 138 2.39 -3.33 15.02
C HIS A 138 1.32 -2.59 14.21
N ALA A 139 0.77 -3.23 13.17
CA ALA A 139 -0.29 -2.62 12.38
C ALA A 139 -1.62 -2.64 13.15
N PRO A 140 -2.42 -1.57 13.06
CA PRO A 140 -3.76 -1.58 13.63
C PRO A 140 -4.60 -2.67 12.95
N ARG A 141 -5.44 -3.35 13.71
CA ARG A 141 -6.38 -4.36 13.20
C ARG A 141 -7.70 -3.71 12.85
N LEU A 142 -8.16 -3.93 11.63
CA LEU A 142 -9.50 -3.57 11.18
C LEU A 142 -10.29 -4.87 10.98
N LEU A 143 -11.38 -4.99 11.71
CA LEU A 143 -12.36 -6.06 11.55
C LEU A 143 -13.64 -5.47 11.00
N SER A 144 -14.13 -5.99 9.89
CA SER A 144 -15.39 -5.56 9.31
C SER A 144 -16.31 -6.78 9.17
N PHE A 145 -17.52 -6.65 9.68
CA PHE A 145 -18.56 -7.67 9.54
C PHE A 145 -19.93 -7.01 9.41
N ARG A 146 -20.91 -7.77 8.97
CA ARG A 146 -22.27 -7.29 8.77
C ARG A 146 -23.20 -7.81 9.83
N ILE A 147 -23.99 -6.91 10.43
CA ILE A 147 -25.10 -7.23 11.30
C ILE A 147 -26.42 -6.93 10.59
N ASP A 148 -27.51 -7.48 11.10
CA ASP A 148 -28.86 -7.11 10.66
C ASP A 148 -29.09 -5.62 11.00
N PRO A 149 -29.51 -4.77 10.04
CA PRO A 149 -29.81 -3.37 10.31
C PRO A 149 -30.79 -3.14 11.47
N GLU A 150 -31.73 -4.06 11.72
CA GLU A 150 -32.65 -3.99 12.85
C GLU A 150 -31.92 -4.08 14.22
N LEU A 151 -30.73 -4.67 14.26
CA LEU A 151 -29.93 -4.82 15.47
C LEU A 151 -29.03 -3.62 15.77
N ILE A 152 -28.89 -2.67 14.84
CA ILE A 152 -28.02 -1.48 15.01
C ILE A 152 -28.41 -0.73 16.27
N GLY A 153 -29.70 -0.48 16.48
CA GLY A 153 -30.18 0.21 17.69
C GLY A 153 -29.83 -0.52 19.00
N THR A 154 -29.84 -1.84 18.98
CA THR A 154 -29.47 -2.68 20.14
C THR A 154 -27.97 -2.62 20.43
N VAL A 155 -27.15 -2.62 19.40
CA VAL A 155 -25.67 -2.52 19.52
C VAL A 155 -25.26 -1.14 20.03
N ILE A 156 -25.88 -0.10 19.52
CA ILE A 156 -25.64 1.28 19.96
C ILE A 156 -26.14 1.47 21.40
N GLY A 157 -27.30 0.91 21.72
CA GLY A 157 -27.96 1.02 23.01
C GLY A 157 -28.55 2.41 23.32
N PRO A 158 -29.33 2.56 24.39
CA PRO A 158 -29.98 3.83 24.76
C PRO A 158 -28.96 4.94 24.97
N GLY A 159 -29.03 6.00 24.13
CA GLY A 159 -28.11 7.11 24.17
C GLY A 159 -26.63 6.74 23.91
N GLY A 160 -26.39 5.63 23.20
CA GLY A 160 -25.02 5.18 22.86
C GLY A 160 -24.27 4.53 24.01
N ARG A 161 -24.92 4.20 25.12
CA ARG A 161 -24.25 3.66 26.33
C ARG A 161 -23.59 2.30 26.07
N THR A 162 -24.23 1.43 25.30
CA THR A 162 -23.70 0.08 25.04
C THR A 162 -22.41 0.16 24.22
N ILE A 163 -22.45 0.88 23.12
CA ILE A 163 -21.27 1.02 22.25
C ILE A 163 -20.12 1.75 22.95
N LYS A 164 -20.42 2.80 23.74
CA LYS A 164 -19.40 3.50 24.56
C LYS A 164 -18.77 2.57 25.58
N GLY A 165 -19.58 1.80 26.31
CA GLY A 165 -19.06 0.85 27.28
C GLY A 165 -18.20 -0.26 26.67
N ILE A 166 -18.47 -0.65 25.42
CA ILE A 166 -17.64 -1.60 24.68
C ILE A 166 -16.31 -0.93 24.31
N THR A 167 -16.35 0.25 23.67
CA THR A 167 -15.16 0.96 23.22
C THR A 167 -14.22 1.32 24.37
N GLU A 168 -14.77 1.75 25.52
CA GLU A 168 -13.97 2.07 26.71
C GLU A 168 -13.28 0.84 27.32
N ARG A 169 -13.99 -0.30 27.40
CA ARG A 169 -13.42 -1.54 27.98
C ARG A 169 -12.37 -2.18 27.10
N THR A 170 -12.51 -2.05 25.79
CA THR A 170 -11.66 -2.75 24.81
C THR A 170 -10.62 -1.83 24.18
N ASN A 171 -10.68 -0.54 24.46
CA ASN A 171 -9.83 0.48 23.84
C ASN A 171 -9.85 0.40 22.30
N THR A 172 -11.04 0.15 21.73
CA THR A 172 -11.26 0.05 20.28
C THR A 172 -12.12 1.18 19.78
N LYS A 173 -12.06 1.44 18.49
CA LYS A 173 -13.00 2.33 17.80
C LYS A 173 -13.99 1.49 17.01
N ILE A 174 -15.28 1.74 17.16
CA ILE A 174 -16.34 1.03 16.45
C ILE A 174 -17.12 2.05 15.64
N ASP A 175 -17.20 1.81 14.33
CA ASP A 175 -18.03 2.56 13.39
C ASP A 175 -19.11 1.63 12.84
N ILE A 176 -20.35 2.12 12.74
CA ILE A 176 -21.51 1.37 12.23
C ILE A 176 -22.17 2.20 11.13
N GLU A 177 -22.25 1.62 9.94
CA GLU A 177 -22.94 2.21 8.79
C GLU A 177 -24.42 1.81 8.77
N ASP A 178 -25.28 2.63 8.18
CA ASP A 178 -26.73 2.40 8.09
C ASP A 178 -27.09 1.06 7.43
N GLY A 179 -26.23 0.53 6.57
CA GLY A 179 -26.37 -0.79 5.95
C GLY A 179 -26.02 -1.98 6.84
N GLY A 180 -25.70 -1.76 8.13
CA GLY A 180 -25.35 -2.81 9.08
C GLY A 180 -23.88 -3.26 8.99
N ILE A 181 -23.04 -2.54 8.29
CA ILE A 181 -21.59 -2.80 8.28
C ILE A 181 -21.00 -2.23 9.57
N VAL A 182 -20.40 -3.10 10.37
CA VAL A 182 -19.69 -2.74 11.60
C VAL A 182 -18.19 -2.85 11.33
N THR A 183 -17.47 -1.76 11.55
CA THR A 183 -16.01 -1.73 11.45
C THR A 183 -15.41 -1.46 12.82
N ILE A 184 -14.55 -2.36 13.28
CA ILE A 184 -13.83 -2.25 14.55
C ILE A 184 -12.36 -2.01 14.24
N ALA A 185 -11.82 -0.91 14.77
CA ALA A 185 -10.41 -0.60 14.69
C ALA A 185 -9.77 -0.75 16.09
N SER A 186 -8.69 -1.53 16.17
CA SER A 186 -7.92 -1.75 17.39
C SER A 186 -6.43 -1.63 17.12
N HIS A 187 -5.72 -0.99 18.03
CA HIS A 187 -4.24 -1.01 18.05
C HIS A 187 -3.67 -2.30 18.65
N ASP A 188 -4.51 -3.06 19.37
CA ASP A 188 -4.16 -4.35 19.94
C ASP A 188 -4.95 -5.46 19.24
N GLY A 189 -4.22 -6.39 18.60
CA GLY A 189 -4.82 -7.52 17.90
C GLY A 189 -5.63 -8.42 18.82
N ALA A 190 -5.18 -8.64 20.05
CA ALA A 190 -5.89 -9.46 21.04
C ALA A 190 -7.21 -8.81 21.48
N ALA A 191 -7.26 -7.47 21.59
CA ALA A 191 -8.48 -6.75 21.91
C ALA A 191 -9.52 -6.84 20.78
N ALA A 192 -9.07 -6.83 19.53
CA ALA A 192 -9.95 -7.00 18.37
C ALA A 192 -10.55 -8.41 18.31
N ASP A 193 -9.73 -9.44 18.54
CA ASP A 193 -10.17 -10.84 18.57
C ASP A 193 -11.13 -11.10 19.74
N CYS A 194 -10.87 -10.52 20.91
CA CYS A 194 -11.74 -10.61 22.08
C CYS A 194 -13.16 -10.10 21.79
N LEU A 195 -13.31 -9.03 21.03
CA LEU A 195 -14.62 -8.49 20.64
C LEU A 195 -15.42 -9.44 19.75
N LEU A 196 -14.76 -10.15 18.84
CA LEU A 196 -15.43 -11.15 18.00
C LEU A 196 -16.02 -12.31 18.81
N TYR A 197 -15.33 -12.71 19.90
CA TYR A 197 -15.78 -13.82 20.77
C TYR A 197 -16.76 -13.37 21.85
N THR A 198 -16.75 -12.09 22.26
CA THR A 198 -17.66 -11.57 23.29
C THR A 198 -18.93 -10.96 22.74
N SER A 199 -19.02 -10.74 21.43
CA SER A 199 -20.27 -10.35 20.77
C SER A 199 -21.18 -11.58 20.73
N PRO A 200 -22.42 -11.54 21.27
CA PRO A 200 -23.30 -12.70 21.24
C PRO A 200 -23.59 -13.08 19.78
N SER A 201 -23.05 -14.23 19.38
CA SER A 201 -23.32 -14.79 18.05
C SER A 201 -24.82 -15.02 17.89
N PRO A 202 -25.40 -14.77 16.71
CA PRO A 202 -26.79 -15.19 16.42
C PRO A 202 -27.02 -16.68 16.66
N ARG A 203 -25.98 -17.50 16.74
CA ARG A 203 -26.04 -18.93 17.09
C ARG A 203 -26.33 -19.16 18.57
N ASP A 204 -25.94 -18.27 19.47
CA ASP A 204 -26.12 -18.46 20.92
C ASP A 204 -27.57 -18.27 21.36
N LYS A 205 -28.40 -17.57 20.57
CA LYS A 205 -29.83 -17.43 20.82
C LYS A 205 -30.65 -18.72 20.59
N ARG A 206 -30.08 -19.74 19.95
CA ARG A 206 -30.78 -21.03 19.75
C ARG A 206 -30.65 -22.01 20.92
N GLN A 207 -29.67 -21.84 21.80
CA GLN A 207 -29.48 -22.73 22.95
C GLN A 207 -30.25 -22.32 24.20
N SER A 208 -30.80 -21.10 24.29
CA SER A 208 -31.55 -20.63 25.45
C SER A 208 -33.05 -20.95 25.40
N ARG A 209 -33.52 -21.76 24.47
CA ARG A 209 -34.91 -22.22 24.36
C ARG A 209 -35.02 -23.75 24.49
N MET A 210 -34.51 -24.34 25.55
CA MET A 210 -35.01 -25.62 26.02
C MET A 210 -35.91 -25.37 27.22
N PRO A 211 -37.22 -25.70 27.18
CA PRO A 211 -38.06 -25.71 28.36
C PRO A 211 -37.57 -26.80 29.29
N SER A 212 -37.35 -26.46 30.55
CA SER A 212 -37.20 -27.43 31.60
C SER A 212 -38.53 -28.20 31.70
N SER A 213 -38.57 -29.41 31.19
CA SER A 213 -39.65 -30.33 31.51
C SER A 213 -39.45 -30.86 32.91
N ALA A 214 -40.53 -30.74 33.69
CA ALA A 214 -40.75 -31.27 35.02
C ALA A 214 -40.37 -32.74 35.18
#